data_1d28329262b120a2d0fd5886f38965a7
#
_entry.id   1d28329262b120a2d0fd5886f38965a7
#
_cell.length_a   1.000
_cell.length_b   1.000
_cell.length_c   1.000
_cell.angle_alpha   90.00
_cell.angle_beta   90.00
_cell.angle_gamma   90.00
#
_symmetry.space_group_name_H-M   'P 1'
#
loop_
_entity.id
_entity.type
_entity.pdbx_description
1 polymer ?
#
loop_
_entity_poly.entity_id
_entity_poly.type
_entity_poly.pdbx_seq_one_letter_code
_entity_poly.pdbx_strand_id
1 'polypeptide(L)'
;RVGRVDYVCAWFAKGAEVSRRTGARVAFVATNSITQGEQARVMGPLMTRLGAHIHFAHRTFAWDSDAQGKAAVHVVIIGFRSAPTQAVTLFAEAGGSPRQEAVLNWWLAPAHHVEIPPRRQPFLSGLPRMTVGSQPTDGAGLLVTQEEVQSFRDDPMAAPFIRRYMGAEE
;
A
#
# COMPACT_ATOMS: atom_id res chain seq x y z
N ARG A 1 -10.98 -9.90 8.80
CA ARG A 1 -11.86 -8.71 8.78
C ARG A 1 -11.50 -7.87 7.55
N VAL A 2 -12.39 -7.82 6.57
CA VAL A 2 -12.23 -7.06 5.30
C VAL A 2 -12.58 -5.56 5.49
N GLY A 3 -13.03 -5.16 6.67
CA GLY A 3 -13.59 -3.82 6.94
C GLY A 3 -12.59 -2.65 7.08
N ARG A 4 -11.33 -2.87 6.70
CA ARG A 4 -10.28 -1.82 6.75
C ARG A 4 -9.57 -1.60 5.40
N VAL A 5 -10.09 -2.19 4.34
CA VAL A 5 -9.52 -2.01 3.01
C VAL A 5 -10.38 -1.05 2.21
N ASP A 6 -9.78 -0.36 1.25
CA ASP A 6 -10.45 0.58 0.38
C ASP A 6 -11.52 -0.12 -0.47
N TYR A 7 -12.55 0.61 -0.83
CA TYR A 7 -13.66 0.07 -1.62
C TYR A 7 -13.21 -0.53 -2.97
N VAL A 8 -12.11 -0.06 -3.53
CA VAL A 8 -11.52 -0.60 -4.76
C VAL A 8 -11.26 -2.11 -4.67
N CYS A 9 -10.92 -2.63 -3.50
CA CYS A 9 -10.72 -4.05 -3.25
C CYS A 9 -11.96 -4.90 -3.55
N ALA A 10 -13.16 -4.34 -3.36
CA ALA A 10 -14.42 -5.02 -3.68
C ALA A 10 -14.58 -5.26 -5.18
N TRP A 11 -14.11 -4.34 -6.03
CA TRP A 11 -14.12 -4.52 -7.48
C TRP A 11 -13.21 -5.65 -7.92
N PHE A 12 -12.03 -5.78 -7.33
CA PHE A 12 -11.14 -6.90 -7.61
C PHE A 12 -11.77 -8.25 -7.21
N ALA A 13 -12.41 -8.31 -6.04
CA ALA A 13 -13.14 -9.51 -5.60
C ALA A 13 -14.28 -9.86 -6.56
N LYS A 14 -15.07 -8.87 -6.99
CA LYS A 14 -16.12 -9.05 -7.99
C LYS A 14 -15.57 -9.50 -9.35
N GLY A 15 -14.49 -8.90 -9.80
CA GLY A 15 -13.79 -9.29 -11.01
C GLY A 15 -13.32 -10.76 -10.95
N ALA A 16 -12.79 -11.21 -9.80
CA ALA A 16 -12.39 -12.58 -9.61
C ALA A 16 -13.58 -13.55 -9.65
N GLU A 17 -14.72 -13.20 -9.04
CA GLU A 17 -15.96 -13.96 -9.15
C GLU A 17 -16.44 -14.08 -10.61
N VAL A 18 -16.43 -12.97 -11.37
CA VAL A 18 -16.77 -12.97 -12.80
C VAL A 18 -15.82 -13.88 -13.57
N SER A 19 -14.51 -13.70 -13.39
CA SER A 19 -13.50 -14.52 -14.05
C SER A 19 -13.70 -16.02 -13.77
N ARG A 20 -13.97 -16.37 -12.52
CA ARG A 20 -14.22 -17.77 -12.11
C ARG A 20 -15.47 -18.37 -12.77
N ARG A 21 -16.51 -17.57 -12.96
CA ARG A 21 -17.79 -18.03 -13.56
C ARG A 21 -17.75 -18.12 -15.08
N THR A 22 -16.99 -17.25 -15.73
CA THR A 22 -17.03 -17.05 -17.19
C THR A 22 -15.73 -17.41 -17.91
N GLY A 23 -14.62 -17.60 -17.17
CA GLY A 23 -13.29 -17.73 -17.74
C GLY A 23 -12.71 -16.41 -18.27
N ALA A 24 -13.41 -15.29 -18.12
CA ALA A 24 -12.97 -14.00 -18.63
C ALA A 24 -11.66 -13.53 -17.97
N ARG A 25 -10.84 -12.86 -18.74
CA ARG A 25 -9.71 -12.09 -18.23
C ARG A 25 -10.22 -10.76 -17.73
N VAL A 26 -9.74 -10.33 -16.57
CA VAL A 26 -10.13 -9.08 -15.92
C VAL A 26 -8.89 -8.25 -15.69
N ALA A 27 -8.98 -6.94 -15.88
CA ALA A 27 -7.92 -6.00 -15.53
C ALA A 27 -8.52 -4.73 -14.96
N PHE A 28 -7.83 -4.17 -13.96
CA PHE A 28 -8.18 -2.89 -13.38
C PHE A 28 -6.97 -1.97 -13.30
N VAL A 29 -7.24 -0.69 -13.51
CA VAL A 29 -6.37 0.41 -13.08
C VAL A 29 -6.85 0.81 -11.68
N ALA A 30 -5.94 0.90 -10.74
CA ALA A 30 -6.25 1.30 -9.36
C ALA A 30 -5.12 2.13 -8.79
N THR A 31 -5.40 2.89 -7.73
CA THR A 31 -4.35 3.54 -6.96
C THR A 31 -3.36 2.51 -6.43
N ASN A 32 -2.09 2.85 -6.38
CA ASN A 32 -1.01 1.94 -5.98
C ASN A 32 -1.16 1.41 -4.54
N SER A 33 -1.96 2.08 -3.71
CA SER A 33 -2.29 1.64 -2.35
C SER A 33 -2.79 0.20 -2.28
N ILE A 34 -3.47 -0.30 -3.34
CA ILE A 34 -3.97 -1.69 -3.37
C ILE A 34 -2.86 -2.74 -3.29
N THR A 35 -1.64 -2.38 -3.70
CA THR A 35 -0.45 -3.24 -3.66
C THR A 35 0.45 -2.97 -2.47
N GLN A 36 -0.01 -2.18 -1.49
CA GLN A 36 0.79 -1.72 -0.36
C GLN A 36 0.12 -2.05 0.98
N GLY A 37 0.95 -2.09 2.02
CA GLY A 37 0.52 -2.16 3.41
C GLY A 37 -0.53 -3.22 3.71
N GLU A 38 -1.57 -2.80 4.42
CA GLU A 38 -2.65 -3.69 4.85
C GLU A 38 -3.53 -4.18 3.68
N GLN A 39 -3.65 -3.39 2.62
CA GLN A 39 -4.46 -3.77 1.47
C GLN A 39 -3.91 -4.99 0.75
N ALA A 40 -2.63 -4.98 0.36
CA ALA A 40 -1.99 -6.14 -0.28
C ALA A 40 -2.04 -7.39 0.62
N ARG A 41 -1.86 -7.20 1.93
CA ARG A 41 -1.95 -8.27 2.92
C ARG A 41 -3.33 -8.94 2.96
N VAL A 42 -4.41 -8.16 2.81
CA VAL A 42 -5.78 -8.69 2.80
C VAL A 42 -6.13 -9.26 1.42
N MET A 43 -5.73 -8.55 0.36
CA MET A 43 -6.05 -8.91 -1.02
C MET A 43 -5.38 -10.22 -1.44
N GLY A 44 -4.13 -10.46 -1.08
CA GLY A 44 -3.42 -11.67 -1.46
C GLY A 44 -4.20 -12.95 -1.10
N PRO A 45 -4.47 -13.22 0.18
CA PRO A 45 -5.24 -14.40 0.60
C PRO A 45 -6.66 -14.43 0.02
N LEU A 46 -7.33 -13.26 -0.11
CA LEU A 46 -8.66 -13.18 -0.68
C LEU A 46 -8.67 -13.64 -2.14
N MET A 47 -7.80 -13.08 -2.97
CA MET A 47 -7.75 -13.38 -4.39
C MET A 47 -7.28 -14.81 -4.65
N THR A 48 -6.37 -15.34 -3.82
CA THR A 48 -5.97 -16.74 -3.87
C THR A 48 -7.16 -17.67 -3.59
N ARG A 49 -7.98 -17.37 -2.57
CA ARG A 49 -9.21 -18.15 -2.28
C ARG A 49 -10.23 -18.07 -3.40
N LEU A 50 -10.30 -16.94 -4.11
CA LEU A 50 -11.17 -16.78 -5.28
C LEU A 50 -10.59 -17.43 -6.54
N GLY A 51 -9.40 -18.04 -6.46
CA GLY A 51 -8.73 -18.69 -7.57
C GLY A 51 -8.20 -17.71 -8.62
N ALA A 52 -7.95 -16.46 -8.25
CA ALA A 52 -7.45 -15.46 -9.17
C ALA A 52 -5.94 -15.48 -9.26
N HIS A 53 -5.42 -15.60 -10.48
CA HIS A 53 -3.99 -15.60 -10.80
C HIS A 53 -3.65 -14.37 -11.64
N ILE A 54 -2.65 -13.60 -11.20
CA ILE A 54 -2.13 -12.46 -11.96
C ILE A 54 -1.48 -13.01 -13.24
N HIS A 55 -1.81 -12.45 -14.40
CA HIS A 55 -1.19 -12.82 -15.68
C HIS A 55 -0.43 -11.66 -16.32
N PHE A 56 -0.71 -10.42 -15.93
CA PHE A 56 0.17 -9.28 -16.18
C PHE A 56 -0.02 -8.22 -15.10
N ALA A 57 1.00 -7.41 -14.88
CA ALA A 57 0.89 -6.23 -14.04
C ALA A 57 1.78 -5.10 -14.53
N HIS A 58 1.33 -3.88 -14.33
CA HIS A 58 2.15 -2.68 -14.43
C HIS A 58 2.38 -2.12 -13.02
N ARG A 59 3.65 -2.02 -12.62
CA ARG A 59 4.02 -1.41 -11.34
C ARG A 59 3.65 0.07 -11.32
N THR A 60 3.77 0.65 -10.15
CA THR A 60 3.43 2.04 -9.88
C THR A 60 4.01 2.99 -10.93
N PHE A 61 3.13 3.80 -11.51
CA PHE A 61 3.50 4.90 -12.40
C PHE A 61 2.58 6.11 -12.11
N ALA A 62 3.07 7.30 -12.45
CA ALA A 62 2.27 8.51 -12.34
C ALA A 62 1.15 8.50 -13.39
N TRP A 63 -0.09 8.67 -12.95
CA TRP A 63 -1.21 8.85 -13.87
C TRP A 63 -1.15 10.27 -14.44
N ASP A 64 -0.95 10.40 -15.72
CA ASP A 64 -1.04 11.67 -16.43
C ASP A 64 -2.41 11.76 -17.13
N SER A 65 -3.08 12.88 -16.94
CA SER A 65 -4.36 13.15 -17.55
C SER A 65 -4.34 14.57 -18.12
N ASP A 66 -4.91 14.77 -19.30
CA ASP A 66 -5.00 16.07 -19.95
C ASP A 66 -6.03 17.01 -19.29
N ALA A 67 -6.69 16.57 -18.21
CA ALA A 67 -7.70 17.36 -17.50
C ALA A 67 -7.09 18.54 -16.73
N GLN A 68 -7.78 19.67 -16.72
CA GLN A 68 -7.46 20.80 -15.84
C GLN A 68 -7.65 20.38 -14.37
N GLY A 69 -6.68 20.67 -13.49
CA GLY A 69 -6.71 20.28 -12.08
C GLY A 69 -6.14 18.88 -11.84
N LYS A 70 -4.99 18.55 -12.45
CA LYS A 70 -4.28 17.27 -12.33
C LYS A 70 -4.13 16.83 -10.89
N ALA A 71 -4.82 15.76 -10.50
CA ALA A 71 -4.46 15.01 -9.32
C ALA A 71 -3.22 14.17 -9.66
N ALA A 72 -2.09 14.45 -9.02
CA ALA A 72 -0.89 13.60 -9.11
C ALA A 72 -1.17 12.27 -8.39
N VAL A 73 -1.70 11.29 -9.10
CA VAL A 73 -2.06 9.98 -8.55
C VAL A 73 -1.09 8.94 -9.09
N HIS A 74 -0.56 8.12 -8.19
CA HIS A 74 0.19 6.94 -8.59
C HIS A 74 -0.76 5.74 -8.70
N VAL A 75 -0.70 5.05 -9.82
CA VAL A 75 -1.56 3.91 -10.13
C VAL A 75 -0.76 2.66 -10.45
N VAL A 76 -1.44 1.54 -10.40
CA VAL A 76 -0.99 0.23 -10.89
C VAL A 76 -2.03 -0.34 -11.86
N ILE A 77 -1.62 -1.22 -12.76
CA ILE A 77 -2.54 -2.01 -13.56
C ILE A 77 -2.33 -3.47 -13.19
N ILE A 78 -3.40 -4.18 -12.89
CA ILE A 78 -3.34 -5.60 -12.52
C ILE A 78 -4.35 -6.36 -13.35
N GLY A 79 -3.85 -7.26 -14.20
CA GLY A 79 -4.65 -8.22 -14.96
C GLY A 79 -4.59 -9.59 -14.34
N PHE A 80 -5.75 -10.21 -14.15
CA PHE A 80 -5.87 -11.53 -13.53
C PHE A 80 -6.96 -12.36 -14.17
N ARG A 81 -6.93 -13.68 -13.93
CA ARG A 81 -7.93 -14.64 -14.37
C ARG A 81 -7.98 -15.83 -13.43
N SER A 82 -9.04 -16.66 -13.53
CA SER A 82 -9.21 -17.86 -12.71
C SER A 82 -8.36 -19.06 -13.15
N ALA A 83 -7.75 -19.03 -14.34
CA ALA A 83 -6.86 -20.08 -14.80
C ALA A 83 -5.40 -19.74 -14.46
N PRO A 84 -4.59 -20.72 -14.01
CA PRO A 84 -3.16 -20.53 -13.83
C PRO A 84 -2.48 -20.07 -15.14
N THR A 85 -1.37 -19.36 -15.01
CA THR A 85 -0.54 -18.95 -16.13
C THR A 85 0.88 -19.51 -15.94
N GLN A 86 1.54 -19.85 -17.05
CA GLN A 86 2.91 -20.34 -17.02
C GLN A 86 3.93 -19.19 -16.79
N ALA A 87 3.57 -18.00 -17.21
CA ALA A 87 4.37 -16.80 -17.04
C ALA A 87 3.50 -15.58 -16.85
N VAL A 88 4.01 -14.61 -16.11
CA VAL A 88 3.36 -13.33 -15.82
C VAL A 88 4.16 -12.23 -16.47
N THR A 89 3.51 -11.38 -17.24
CA THR A 89 4.18 -10.22 -17.85
C THR A 89 4.19 -9.06 -16.85
N LEU A 90 5.38 -8.61 -16.47
CA LEU A 90 5.58 -7.48 -15.56
C LEU A 90 6.15 -6.28 -16.29
N PHE A 91 5.46 -5.17 -16.26
CA PHE A 91 5.92 -3.84 -16.67
C PHE A 91 6.42 -3.13 -15.41
N ALA A 92 7.74 -3.13 -15.20
CA ALA A 92 8.35 -2.63 -13.97
C ALA A 92 8.54 -1.11 -13.95
N GLU A 93 8.76 -0.53 -15.13
CA GLU A 93 9.05 0.90 -15.30
C GLU A 93 8.23 1.48 -16.45
N ALA A 94 7.89 2.77 -16.37
CA ALA A 94 7.22 3.47 -17.47
C ALA A 94 8.13 3.50 -18.71
N GLY A 95 7.62 2.98 -19.83
CA GLY A 95 8.38 2.89 -21.10
C GLY A 95 9.47 1.82 -21.13
N GLY A 96 9.66 1.05 -20.06
CA GLY A 96 10.61 -0.07 -20.01
C GLY A 96 10.08 -1.31 -20.74
N SER A 97 10.99 -2.21 -21.16
CA SER A 97 10.61 -3.49 -21.72
C SER A 97 9.97 -4.39 -20.67
N PRO A 98 8.87 -5.10 -21.03
CA PRO A 98 8.24 -6.03 -20.11
C PRO A 98 9.16 -7.20 -19.78
N ARG A 99 9.08 -7.70 -18.56
CA ARG A 99 9.78 -8.89 -18.08
C ARG A 99 8.80 -10.05 -17.95
N GLN A 100 9.29 -11.25 -18.20
CA GLN A 100 8.53 -12.46 -17.93
C GLN A 100 8.96 -13.01 -16.58
N GLU A 101 7.98 -13.17 -15.68
CA GLU A 101 8.19 -13.70 -14.35
C GLU A 101 7.39 -15.01 -14.19
N ALA A 102 7.91 -15.93 -13.39
CA ALA A 102 7.20 -17.18 -13.13
C ALA A 102 5.93 -16.96 -12.30
N VAL A 103 5.97 -16.00 -11.39
CA VAL A 103 4.87 -15.67 -10.47
C VAL A 103 4.98 -14.23 -9.99
N LEU A 104 3.84 -13.60 -9.74
CA LEU A 104 3.75 -12.32 -9.02
C LEU A 104 2.82 -12.47 -7.82
N ASN A 105 3.23 -11.93 -6.70
CA ASN A 105 2.36 -11.76 -5.55
C ASN A 105 1.57 -10.43 -5.61
N TRP A 106 0.70 -10.18 -4.63
CA TRP A 106 -0.16 -8.99 -4.60
C TRP A 106 0.55 -7.70 -4.18
N TRP A 107 1.86 -7.74 -3.86
CA TRP A 107 2.76 -6.58 -3.79
C TRP A 107 3.45 -6.29 -5.14
N LEU A 108 3.08 -7.02 -6.21
CA LEU A 108 3.72 -7.00 -7.52
C LEU A 108 5.23 -7.28 -7.45
N ALA A 109 5.62 -8.12 -6.53
CA ALA A 109 6.97 -8.66 -6.44
C ALA A 109 7.04 -10.06 -7.09
N PRO A 110 8.14 -10.40 -7.79
CA PRO A 110 8.32 -11.70 -8.44
C PRO A 110 8.64 -12.77 -7.40
N ALA A 111 7.66 -13.14 -6.62
CA ALA A 111 7.74 -14.12 -5.55
C ALA A 111 6.34 -14.68 -5.26
N HIS A 112 6.29 -15.86 -4.63
CA HIS A 112 5.04 -16.38 -4.09
C HIS A 112 4.46 -15.43 -3.04
N HIS A 113 3.13 -15.47 -2.92
CA HIS A 113 2.47 -14.68 -1.87
C HIS A 113 2.80 -15.26 -0.49
N VAL A 114 3.30 -14.42 0.39
CA VAL A 114 3.57 -14.77 1.79
C VAL A 114 2.54 -14.07 2.66
N GLU A 115 1.83 -14.81 3.49
CA GLU A 115 0.91 -14.23 4.46
C GLU A 115 1.70 -13.63 5.62
N ILE A 116 1.57 -12.31 5.81
CA ILE A 116 2.24 -11.58 6.89
C ILE A 116 1.18 -11.17 7.92
N PRO A 117 0.97 -11.96 8.99
CA PRO A 117 0.00 -11.61 10.02
C PRO A 117 0.48 -10.38 10.83
N PRO A 118 -0.45 -9.55 11.32
CA PRO A 118 -0.08 -8.45 12.19
C PRO A 118 0.54 -8.99 13.49
N ARG A 119 1.65 -8.38 13.90
CA ARG A 119 2.35 -8.75 15.13
C ARG A 119 2.33 -7.59 16.13
N ARG A 120 2.14 -7.91 17.39
CA ARG A 120 2.24 -6.95 18.51
C ARG A 120 3.60 -6.98 19.20
N GLN A 121 4.40 -7.99 18.90
CA GLN A 121 5.73 -8.19 19.47
C GLN A 121 6.78 -8.21 18.34
N PRO A 122 8.01 -7.81 18.62
CA PRO A 122 9.11 -7.90 17.67
C PRO A 122 9.30 -9.33 17.15
N PHE A 123 9.84 -9.45 15.94
CA PHE A 123 10.12 -10.75 15.31
C PHE A 123 11.19 -11.54 16.07
N LEU A 124 12.21 -10.84 16.55
CA LEU A 124 13.28 -11.40 17.36
C LEU A 124 13.15 -10.93 18.81
N SER A 125 13.42 -11.83 19.74
CA SER A 125 13.53 -11.49 21.17
C SER A 125 14.71 -10.52 21.37
N GLY A 126 14.51 -9.52 22.23
CA GLY A 126 15.53 -8.51 22.49
C GLY A 126 15.47 -7.25 21.61
N LEU A 127 14.69 -7.25 20.54
CA LEU A 127 14.43 -6.02 19.81
C LEU A 127 13.41 -5.14 20.54
N PRO A 128 13.58 -3.81 20.52
CA PRO A 128 12.59 -2.90 21.08
C PRO A 128 11.26 -3.02 20.34
N ARG A 129 10.17 -2.79 21.06
CA ARG A 129 8.82 -2.74 20.43
C ARG A 129 8.74 -1.55 19.50
N MET A 130 8.14 -1.77 18.32
CA MET A 130 7.72 -0.66 17.46
C MET A 130 6.56 0.08 18.14
N THR A 131 6.72 1.36 18.28
CA THR A 131 5.66 2.28 18.72
C THR A 131 5.24 3.16 17.55
N VAL A 132 4.05 3.72 17.64
CA VAL A 132 3.62 4.76 16.70
C VAL A 132 4.56 5.96 16.87
N GLY A 133 5.04 6.50 15.75
CA GLY A 133 5.86 7.71 15.77
C GLY A 133 5.06 8.94 16.23
N SER A 134 5.71 10.09 16.24
CA SER A 134 5.08 11.36 16.58
C SER A 134 3.97 11.66 15.57
N GLN A 135 2.72 11.59 16.04
CA GLN A 135 1.54 11.92 15.24
C GLN A 135 0.66 12.87 16.05
N PRO A 136 0.59 14.15 15.68
CA PRO A 136 -0.29 15.09 16.35
C PRO A 136 -1.75 14.73 16.01
N THR A 137 -2.47 14.20 16.99
CA THR A 137 -3.90 13.83 16.86
C THR A 137 -4.82 14.81 17.58
N ASP A 138 -4.26 15.87 18.10
CA ASP A 138 -4.89 16.91 18.92
C ASP A 138 -5.18 18.21 18.14
N GLY A 139 -5.18 18.13 16.79
CA GLY A 139 -5.35 19.29 15.93
C GLY A 139 -4.12 20.20 15.88
N ALA A 140 -2.94 19.63 16.14
CA ALA A 140 -1.64 20.33 16.20
C ALA A 140 -1.49 21.29 17.39
N GLY A 141 -2.36 21.23 18.40
CA GLY A 141 -2.32 22.10 19.58
C GLY A 141 -1.07 21.92 20.45
N LEU A 142 -0.37 20.77 20.31
CA LEU A 142 0.91 20.52 21.00
C LEU A 142 2.15 20.77 20.11
N LEU A 143 1.94 21.26 18.87
CA LEU A 143 3.06 21.71 18.04
C LEU A 143 3.33 23.20 18.31
N VAL A 144 4.57 23.51 18.61
CA VAL A 144 5.05 24.87 18.78
C VAL A 144 5.98 25.25 17.63
N THR A 145 5.83 26.46 17.13
CA THR A 145 6.68 27.00 16.08
C THR A 145 8.07 27.36 16.63
N GLN A 146 9.02 27.58 15.73
CA GLN A 146 10.36 28.01 16.11
C GLN A 146 10.35 29.35 16.85
N GLU A 147 9.39 30.22 16.58
CA GLU A 147 9.25 31.53 17.21
C GLU A 147 8.69 31.40 18.63
N GLU A 148 7.75 30.48 18.83
CA GLU A 148 7.10 30.23 20.13
C GLU A 148 7.97 29.42 21.09
N VAL A 149 8.88 28.58 20.56
CA VAL A 149 9.65 27.64 21.37
C VAL A 149 10.43 28.28 22.51
N GLN A 150 10.89 29.51 22.33
CA GLN A 150 11.69 30.20 23.35
C GLN A 150 10.84 30.52 24.58
N SER A 151 9.61 31.03 24.39
CA SER A 151 8.71 31.34 25.51
C SER A 151 8.38 30.11 26.35
N PHE A 152 8.22 28.96 25.71
CA PHE A 152 7.99 27.70 26.42
C PHE A 152 9.25 27.15 27.09
N ARG A 153 10.44 27.42 26.57
CA ARG A 153 11.70 27.05 27.21
C ARG A 153 12.00 27.90 28.47
N ASP A 154 11.55 29.15 28.48
CA ASP A 154 11.70 30.04 29.62
C ASP A 154 10.72 29.72 30.75
N ASP A 155 9.67 28.93 30.50
CA ASP A 155 8.76 28.39 31.51
C ASP A 155 9.31 27.11 32.13
N PRO A 156 9.67 27.11 33.44
CA PRO A 156 10.22 25.94 34.11
C PRO A 156 9.27 24.72 34.11
N MET A 157 7.96 24.96 34.00
CA MET A 157 6.95 23.90 33.96
C MET A 157 6.83 23.27 32.56
N ALA A 158 7.00 24.05 31.50
CA ALA A 158 6.88 23.60 30.12
C ALA A 158 8.20 23.06 29.54
N ALA A 159 9.32 23.67 29.89
CA ALA A 159 10.65 23.35 29.36
C ALA A 159 10.99 21.84 29.33
N PRO A 160 10.72 21.05 30.40
CA PRO A 160 11.03 19.60 30.41
C PRO A 160 10.27 18.79 29.37
N PHE A 161 9.18 19.32 28.82
CA PHE A 161 8.32 18.62 27.84
C PHE A 161 8.62 18.99 26.39
N ILE A 162 9.43 20.04 26.16
CA ILE A 162 9.80 20.44 24.80
C ILE A 162 10.69 19.35 24.18
N ARG A 163 10.25 18.83 23.03
CA ARG A 163 10.97 17.82 22.25
C ARG A 163 11.00 18.23 20.79
N ARG A 164 12.02 17.80 20.07
CA ARG A 164 12.05 17.95 18.63
C ARG A 164 10.97 17.03 18.02
N TYR A 165 10.12 17.63 17.21
CA TYR A 165 9.17 16.88 16.40
C TYR A 165 9.89 16.42 15.12
N MET A 166 9.76 15.15 14.79
CA MET A 166 10.29 14.53 13.57
C MET A 166 9.11 14.10 12.71
N GLY A 167 8.89 14.76 11.60
CA GLY A 167 7.88 14.45 10.59
C GLY A 167 8.41 13.50 9.51
N ALA A 168 7.54 13.14 8.57
CA ALA A 168 7.90 12.24 7.46
C ALA A 168 8.71 12.93 6.35
N GLU A 169 8.85 14.24 6.41
CA GLU A 169 9.55 15.08 5.41
C GLU A 169 10.94 15.54 5.86
N GLU A 170 11.43 15.04 6.98
CA GLU A 170 12.75 15.37 7.53
C GLU A 170 13.78 14.25 7.34
#